data_171fd7b55cc82aee7c58492c9f2bbf32
#
_entry.id   171fd7b55cc82aee7c58492c9f2bbf32
#
_cell.length_a   1.000
_cell.length_b   1.000
_cell.length_c   1.000
_cell.angle_alpha   90.00
_cell.angle_beta   90.00
_cell.angle_gamma   90.00
#
_symmetry.space_group_name_H-M   'P 1'
#
loop_
_entity.id
_entity.type
_entity.pdbx_description
1 polymer ?
#
loop_
_entity_poly.entity_id
_entity_poly.type
_entity_poly.pdbx_seq_one_letter_code
_entity_poly.pdbx_strand_id
1 'polypeptide(L)'
;MSDSRFSSTIIDDQHSDRSTIYHVDGVKHLKLIPGTLILDQLREVYRSPIQLSLDESAIPAINAAEQAVLNVIKENRTVYGINTGFGLLANTRINVDELELLQRSIVLSHAAGTGDFMQEDTVRLLMLLKINSLARGYSGIRLSVINALIKLFNAQVYPAIPEKGSVGASGDLAPLAHMSVVLLGEGEAFHKGKRINATEALNIAGLAPIALAPKEGLALLNGTQASTAFALQGLFYTENALYSAIGIGALTVEAALGSRVPFDARIHEVRGHKSQSDVAEAFRRLLASSEIGRSHQGCEKVQDPYSLRCQPQVMGASLQQMRYAQEILVVEANGVSDNPLVFVDSIDQTAGHILSGGNFHAETVAMAADMLAIALSEIGALSERRMSLMIDTHLSGLPPFLVENGGVNSGFMIAQVTCAALASENKTLAHPASIDSLPTSANQEDHVSMATFAARRLRDVFDNVAGILAIEWLAACQGLDFRKPLKTSEQLQVLMNLLREHVPFYDKDRYFAPDIETAKQLIKQHRLMDSTQINLLG
;
A
#
# COMPACT_ATOMS: atom_id res chain seq x y z
N MET A 1 -24.81 9.23 45.76
CA MET A 1 -25.03 10.43 44.94
C MET A 1 -23.66 10.91 44.50
N SER A 2 -23.19 10.51 43.34
CA SER A 2 -22.05 11.11 42.64
C SER A 2 -22.21 10.79 41.17
N ASP A 3 -22.58 11.83 40.43
CA ASP A 3 -22.67 11.88 38.97
C ASP A 3 -21.30 11.66 38.33
N SER A 4 -21.15 10.58 37.57
CA SER A 4 -20.04 10.40 36.64
C SER A 4 -20.47 10.91 35.26
N ARG A 5 -20.06 12.14 34.93
CA ARG A 5 -20.23 12.74 33.60
C ARG A 5 -19.32 12.07 32.59
N PHE A 6 -19.92 11.46 31.59
CA PHE A 6 -19.24 11.01 30.38
C PHE A 6 -18.66 12.21 29.64
N SER A 7 -17.35 12.23 29.51
CA SER A 7 -16.63 13.16 28.62
C SER A 7 -16.56 12.55 27.23
N SER A 8 -17.50 12.91 26.37
CA SER A 8 -17.39 12.71 24.92
C SER A 8 -16.49 13.83 24.39
N THR A 9 -15.27 13.50 24.04
CA THR A 9 -14.40 14.44 23.29
C THR A 9 -14.93 14.50 21.86
N ILE A 10 -15.82 15.46 21.60
CA ILE A 10 -16.22 15.85 20.25
C ILE A 10 -15.05 16.68 19.71
N ILE A 11 -14.32 16.14 18.75
CA ILE A 11 -13.35 16.86 17.94
C ILE A 11 -14.12 17.56 16.83
N ASP A 12 -14.16 18.84 16.92
CA ASP A 12 -14.45 19.94 15.98
C ASP A 12 -15.26 19.62 14.71
N ASP A 13 -16.47 20.16 14.68
CA ASP A 13 -17.54 20.01 13.68
C ASP A 13 -17.32 20.90 12.42
N GLN A 14 -16.07 21.03 11.91
CA GLN A 14 -15.78 21.82 10.71
C GLN A 14 -15.65 21.03 9.40
N HIS A 15 -15.96 19.72 9.38
CA HIS A 15 -15.82 18.89 8.17
C HIS A 15 -17.06 17.99 7.91
N SER A 16 -18.24 18.58 7.79
CA SER A 16 -19.48 17.83 7.45
C SER A 16 -19.44 17.11 6.08
N ASP A 17 -18.47 17.43 5.21
CA ASP A 17 -18.41 16.97 3.83
C ASP A 17 -17.32 15.92 3.55
N ARG A 18 -16.73 15.30 4.59
CA ARG A 18 -15.67 14.30 4.45
C ARG A 18 -15.94 13.05 5.27
N SER A 19 -15.45 11.91 4.78
CA SER A 19 -15.39 10.66 5.56
C SER A 19 -14.65 10.89 6.89
N THR A 20 -15.15 10.28 7.98
CA THR A 20 -14.57 10.49 9.31
C THR A 20 -14.34 9.17 10.04
N ILE A 21 -13.21 9.07 10.76
CA ILE A 21 -12.96 7.96 11.69
C ILE A 21 -13.23 8.45 13.11
N TYR A 22 -14.00 7.66 13.87
CA TYR A 22 -14.33 7.92 15.26
C TYR A 22 -14.32 6.62 16.06
N HIS A 23 -14.39 6.69 17.40
CA HIS A 23 -14.36 5.53 18.27
C HIS A 23 -15.69 5.40 19.03
N VAL A 24 -16.22 4.19 19.06
CA VAL A 24 -17.39 3.80 19.87
C VAL A 24 -17.01 2.54 20.66
N ASP A 25 -17.08 2.58 21.98
CA ASP A 25 -16.75 1.46 22.86
C ASP A 25 -15.39 0.80 22.58
N GLY A 26 -14.39 1.62 22.19
CA GLY A 26 -13.04 1.16 21.85
C GLY A 26 -12.90 0.57 20.45
N VAL A 27 -13.98 0.50 19.67
CA VAL A 27 -13.97 0.07 18.26
C VAL A 27 -13.85 1.29 17.36
N LYS A 28 -12.96 1.22 16.36
CA LYS A 28 -12.85 2.22 15.31
C LYS A 28 -13.99 2.10 14.30
N HIS A 29 -14.58 3.24 13.95
CA HIS A 29 -15.64 3.34 12.96
C HIS A 29 -15.25 4.32 11.86
N LEU A 30 -15.46 3.96 10.60
CA LEU A 30 -15.37 4.85 9.45
C LEU A 30 -16.77 5.13 8.92
N LYS A 31 -17.22 6.37 9.04
CA LYS A 31 -18.40 6.87 8.36
C LYS A 31 -17.97 7.34 6.96
N LEU A 32 -18.36 6.60 5.94
CA LEU A 32 -17.95 6.80 4.56
C LEU A 32 -18.88 7.80 3.86
N ILE A 33 -18.33 8.94 3.47
CA ILE A 33 -18.91 9.81 2.44
C ILE A 33 -18.20 9.46 1.13
N PRO A 34 -18.90 8.88 0.13
CA PRO A 34 -18.24 8.35 -1.05
C PRO A 34 -17.45 9.40 -1.83
N GLY A 35 -16.22 9.06 -2.19
CA GLY A 35 -15.33 9.95 -2.93
C GLY A 35 -14.52 10.94 -2.10
N THR A 36 -14.46 10.77 -0.77
CA THR A 36 -13.78 11.72 0.12
C THR A 36 -12.72 11.08 1.03
N LEU A 37 -12.31 9.85 0.73
CA LEU A 37 -11.26 9.16 1.49
C LEU A 37 -9.92 9.91 1.39
N ILE A 38 -9.20 9.98 2.51
CA ILE A 38 -7.84 10.52 2.58
C ILE A 38 -6.84 9.40 2.89
N LEU A 39 -5.56 9.63 2.66
CA LEU A 39 -4.51 8.62 2.82
C LEU A 39 -4.49 8.01 4.23
N ASP A 40 -4.68 8.81 5.29
CA ASP A 40 -4.66 8.33 6.66
C ASP A 40 -5.80 7.35 6.95
N GLN A 41 -6.98 7.57 6.37
CA GLN A 41 -8.11 6.65 6.50
C GLN A 41 -7.83 5.33 5.76
N LEU A 42 -7.25 5.39 4.57
CA LEU A 42 -6.82 4.21 3.81
C LEU A 42 -5.74 3.42 4.57
N ARG A 43 -4.76 4.11 5.15
CA ARG A 43 -3.72 3.51 6.00
C ARG A 43 -4.30 2.86 7.25
N GLU A 44 -5.27 3.50 7.90
CA GLU A 44 -5.91 2.96 9.09
C GLU A 44 -6.70 1.68 8.79
N VAL A 45 -7.48 1.69 7.70
CA VAL A 45 -8.22 0.50 7.23
C VAL A 45 -7.27 -0.63 6.84
N TYR A 46 -6.11 -0.31 6.25
CA TYR A 46 -5.08 -1.30 5.95
C TYR A 46 -4.49 -1.92 7.23
N ARG A 47 -4.13 -1.09 8.22
CA ARG A 47 -3.43 -1.52 9.45
C ARG A 47 -4.31 -2.31 10.42
N SER A 48 -5.60 -2.02 10.49
CA SER A 48 -6.49 -2.64 11.48
C SER A 48 -7.92 -2.82 11.00
N PRO A 49 -8.63 -3.85 11.48
CA PRO A 49 -10.08 -3.96 11.27
C PRO A 49 -10.81 -2.73 11.82
N ILE A 50 -11.80 -2.25 11.08
CA ILE A 50 -12.62 -1.08 11.41
C ILE A 50 -14.07 -1.38 11.05
N GLN A 51 -15.03 -0.78 11.73
CA GLN A 51 -16.44 -0.84 11.35
C GLN A 51 -16.74 0.23 10.31
N LEU A 52 -17.46 -0.12 9.26
CA LEU A 52 -17.82 0.76 8.15
C LEU A 52 -19.31 1.05 8.16
N SER A 53 -19.68 2.33 8.02
CA SER A 53 -21.05 2.76 7.75
C SER A 53 -21.06 3.71 6.55
N LEU A 54 -22.11 3.64 5.74
CA LEU A 54 -22.33 4.57 4.64
C LEU A 54 -23.09 5.79 5.14
N ASP A 55 -22.66 6.98 4.76
CA ASP A 55 -23.41 8.21 5.01
C ASP A 55 -24.73 8.21 4.22
N GLU A 56 -25.82 8.62 4.86
CA GLU A 56 -27.16 8.60 4.26
C GLU A 56 -27.29 9.53 3.03
N SER A 57 -26.45 10.54 2.93
CA SER A 57 -26.41 11.46 1.77
C SER A 57 -26.09 10.76 0.44
N ALA A 58 -25.48 9.58 0.46
CA ALA A 58 -25.19 8.80 -0.74
C ALA A 58 -26.42 8.05 -1.30
N ILE A 59 -27.44 7.77 -0.45
CA ILE A 59 -28.58 6.92 -0.80
C ILE A 59 -29.39 7.45 -1.99
N PRO A 60 -29.72 8.75 -2.08
CA PRO A 60 -30.50 9.27 -3.22
C PRO A 60 -29.82 9.02 -4.57
N ALA A 61 -28.52 9.25 -4.68
CA ALA A 61 -27.78 9.05 -5.94
C ALA A 61 -27.71 7.56 -6.34
N ILE A 62 -27.53 6.66 -5.37
CA ILE A 62 -27.54 5.20 -5.61
C ILE A 62 -28.89 4.76 -6.15
N ASN A 63 -29.98 5.14 -5.49
CA ASN A 63 -31.34 4.76 -5.89
C ASN A 63 -31.74 5.37 -7.26
N ALA A 64 -31.34 6.60 -7.54
CA ALA A 64 -31.60 7.24 -8.82
C ALA A 64 -30.86 6.51 -9.97
N ALA A 65 -29.61 6.11 -9.79
CA ALA A 65 -28.87 5.34 -10.77
C ALA A 65 -29.46 3.94 -11.01
N GLU A 66 -29.90 3.25 -9.95
CA GLU A 66 -30.64 1.99 -10.06
C GLU A 66 -31.91 2.18 -10.89
N GLN A 67 -32.71 3.20 -10.58
CA GLN A 67 -33.96 3.49 -11.31
C GLN A 67 -33.71 3.77 -12.80
N ALA A 68 -32.63 4.47 -13.14
CA ALA A 68 -32.26 4.72 -14.54
C ALA A 68 -31.96 3.40 -15.29
N VAL A 69 -31.32 2.42 -14.67
CA VAL A 69 -31.12 1.08 -15.26
C VAL A 69 -32.45 0.35 -15.46
N LEU A 70 -33.33 0.39 -14.46
CA LEU A 70 -34.67 -0.23 -14.59
C LEU A 70 -35.51 0.38 -15.71
N ASN A 71 -35.40 1.70 -15.92
CA ASN A 71 -36.09 2.40 -17.00
C ASN A 71 -35.58 1.96 -18.39
N VAL A 72 -34.27 1.74 -18.57
CA VAL A 72 -33.69 1.19 -19.81
C VAL A 72 -34.33 -0.16 -20.18
N ILE A 73 -34.51 -1.01 -19.18
CA ILE A 73 -35.13 -2.35 -19.38
C ILE A 73 -36.61 -2.20 -19.74
N LYS A 74 -37.35 -1.35 -19.01
CA LYS A 74 -38.76 -1.09 -19.22
C LYS A 74 -39.03 -0.50 -20.61
N GLU A 75 -38.17 0.40 -21.08
CA GLU A 75 -38.24 1.03 -22.41
C GLU A 75 -37.72 0.10 -23.53
N ASN A 76 -37.24 -1.08 -23.17
CA ASN A 76 -36.75 -2.08 -24.13
C ASN A 76 -35.54 -1.57 -24.96
N ARG A 77 -34.74 -0.65 -24.42
CA ARG A 77 -33.51 -0.13 -25.05
C ARG A 77 -32.39 -1.13 -24.93
N THR A 78 -31.57 -1.28 -25.98
CA THR A 78 -30.36 -2.11 -25.95
C THR A 78 -29.20 -1.27 -25.44
N VAL A 79 -28.63 -1.65 -24.31
CA VAL A 79 -27.54 -0.92 -23.67
C VAL A 79 -26.46 -1.92 -23.20
N TYR A 80 -25.21 -1.67 -23.57
CA TYR A 80 -24.07 -2.47 -23.18
C TYR A 80 -23.99 -2.63 -21.65
N GLY A 81 -23.71 -3.85 -21.21
CA GLY A 81 -23.55 -4.18 -19.79
C GLY A 81 -24.85 -4.29 -18.99
N ILE A 82 -26.01 -3.99 -19.60
CA ILE A 82 -27.34 -4.12 -18.99
C ILE A 82 -28.07 -5.33 -19.58
N ASN A 83 -28.29 -5.34 -20.89
CA ASN A 83 -29.02 -6.38 -21.61
C ASN A 83 -28.32 -6.84 -22.89
N THR A 84 -27.02 -6.79 -22.92
CA THR A 84 -26.17 -7.37 -23.98
C THR A 84 -25.16 -8.34 -23.39
N GLY A 85 -24.54 -9.15 -24.24
CA GLY A 85 -23.31 -9.87 -23.88
C GLY A 85 -22.15 -8.91 -23.61
N PHE A 86 -20.99 -9.48 -23.30
CA PHE A 86 -19.78 -8.72 -22.89
C PHE A 86 -18.63 -8.96 -23.88
N GLY A 87 -17.67 -8.04 -23.92
CA GLY A 87 -16.49 -8.12 -24.79
C GLY A 87 -16.88 -8.28 -26.27
N LEU A 88 -16.38 -9.32 -26.91
CA LEU A 88 -16.71 -9.64 -28.31
C LEU A 88 -18.21 -9.89 -28.55
N LEU A 89 -18.96 -10.29 -27.52
CA LEU A 89 -20.41 -10.56 -27.56
C LEU A 89 -21.27 -9.32 -27.26
N ALA A 90 -20.69 -8.12 -27.18
CA ALA A 90 -21.38 -6.87 -26.83
C ALA A 90 -22.59 -6.54 -27.74
N ASN A 91 -22.61 -7.04 -28.96
CA ASN A 91 -23.71 -6.86 -29.91
C ASN A 91 -24.84 -7.89 -29.76
N THR A 92 -24.68 -8.91 -28.91
CA THR A 92 -25.67 -9.96 -28.69
C THR A 92 -26.65 -9.49 -27.63
N ARG A 93 -27.92 -9.24 -28.01
CA ARG A 93 -28.97 -8.86 -27.07
C ARG A 93 -29.46 -10.08 -26.29
N ILE A 94 -29.68 -9.91 -24.99
CA ILE A 94 -30.15 -10.92 -24.05
C ILE A 94 -31.62 -10.63 -23.69
N ASN A 95 -32.45 -11.66 -23.61
CA ASN A 95 -33.83 -11.53 -23.21
C ASN A 95 -33.97 -11.17 -21.73
N VAL A 96 -35.08 -10.51 -21.37
CA VAL A 96 -35.28 -10.02 -20.00
C VAL A 96 -35.30 -11.15 -18.95
N ASP A 97 -35.86 -12.30 -19.30
CA ASP A 97 -35.94 -13.51 -18.48
C ASP A 97 -34.60 -14.21 -18.26
N GLU A 98 -33.58 -13.90 -19.05
CA GLU A 98 -32.23 -14.44 -18.94
C GLU A 98 -31.24 -13.47 -18.25
N LEU A 99 -31.67 -12.22 -17.91
CA LEU A 99 -30.76 -11.20 -17.38
C LEU A 99 -30.16 -11.57 -16.01
N GLU A 100 -30.91 -12.20 -15.12
CA GLU A 100 -30.40 -12.69 -13.84
C GLU A 100 -29.34 -13.78 -14.06
N LEU A 101 -29.62 -14.73 -14.94
CA LEU A 101 -28.67 -15.77 -15.31
C LEU A 101 -27.38 -15.17 -15.90
N LEU A 102 -27.51 -14.16 -16.76
CA LEU A 102 -26.37 -13.44 -17.34
C LEU A 102 -25.47 -12.83 -16.25
N GLN A 103 -26.06 -12.10 -15.29
CA GLN A 103 -25.30 -11.46 -14.21
C GLN A 103 -24.61 -12.49 -13.30
N ARG A 104 -25.27 -13.60 -12.98
CA ARG A 104 -24.66 -14.71 -12.23
C ARG A 104 -23.54 -15.36 -13.04
N SER A 105 -23.76 -15.65 -14.30
CA SER A 105 -22.79 -16.35 -15.17
C SER A 105 -21.52 -15.55 -15.38
N ILE A 106 -21.59 -14.24 -15.54
CA ILE A 106 -20.39 -13.40 -15.69
C ILE A 106 -19.54 -13.44 -14.42
N VAL A 107 -20.14 -13.37 -13.25
CA VAL A 107 -19.40 -13.43 -11.96
C VAL A 107 -18.71 -14.80 -11.83
N LEU A 108 -19.40 -15.89 -12.09
CA LEU A 108 -18.85 -17.25 -11.97
C LEU A 108 -17.71 -17.50 -12.97
N SER A 109 -17.90 -17.13 -14.24
CA SER A 109 -16.91 -17.38 -15.29
C SER A 109 -15.65 -16.53 -15.17
N HIS A 110 -15.74 -15.36 -14.53
CA HIS A 110 -14.62 -14.45 -14.32
C HIS A 110 -13.84 -14.74 -13.02
N ALA A 111 -14.36 -15.55 -12.11
CA ALA A 111 -13.64 -16.02 -10.92
C ALA A 111 -12.61 -17.11 -11.31
N ALA A 112 -11.62 -16.72 -12.12
CA ALA A 112 -10.64 -17.59 -12.75
C ALA A 112 -9.18 -17.24 -12.35
N GLY A 113 -9.00 -16.55 -11.23
CA GLY A 113 -7.67 -16.21 -10.69
C GLY A 113 -6.93 -17.43 -10.15
N THR A 114 -5.60 -17.32 -10.00
CA THR A 114 -4.71 -18.37 -9.52
C THR A 114 -3.60 -17.81 -8.62
N GLY A 115 -2.79 -18.69 -8.04
CA GLY A 115 -1.70 -18.36 -7.13
C GLY A 115 -2.14 -18.31 -5.67
N ASP A 116 -1.29 -17.70 -4.83
CA ASP A 116 -1.59 -17.51 -3.41
C ASP A 116 -2.75 -16.54 -3.23
N PHE A 117 -3.38 -16.58 -2.07
CA PHE A 117 -4.45 -15.63 -1.74
C PHE A 117 -3.88 -14.29 -1.27
N MET A 118 -4.58 -13.20 -1.61
CA MET A 118 -4.32 -11.87 -1.07
C MET A 118 -4.40 -11.89 0.46
N GLN A 119 -3.57 -11.10 1.11
CA GLN A 119 -3.61 -10.91 2.56
C GLN A 119 -4.91 -10.21 2.98
N GLU A 120 -5.42 -10.54 4.17
CA GLU A 120 -6.72 -10.03 4.66
C GLU A 120 -6.76 -8.49 4.74
N ASP A 121 -5.64 -7.83 5.04
CA ASP A 121 -5.51 -6.37 5.06
C ASP A 121 -5.67 -5.75 3.66
N THR A 122 -5.11 -6.40 2.64
CA THR A 122 -5.25 -5.98 1.23
C THR A 122 -6.67 -6.20 0.73
N VAL A 123 -7.29 -7.34 1.07
CA VAL A 123 -8.70 -7.61 0.72
C VAL A 123 -9.63 -6.62 1.41
N ARG A 124 -9.38 -6.29 2.67
CA ARG A 124 -10.14 -5.27 3.40
C ARG A 124 -10.08 -3.91 2.71
N LEU A 125 -8.89 -3.51 2.27
CA LEU A 125 -8.70 -2.27 1.53
C LEU A 125 -9.43 -2.32 0.16
N LEU A 126 -9.31 -3.41 -0.59
CA LEU A 126 -10.01 -3.64 -1.85
C LEU A 126 -11.53 -3.54 -1.67
N MET A 127 -12.10 -4.16 -0.63
CA MET A 127 -13.53 -4.10 -0.32
C MET A 127 -13.97 -2.66 -0.03
N LEU A 128 -13.20 -1.90 0.78
CA LEU A 128 -13.48 -0.48 1.03
C LEU A 128 -13.50 0.32 -0.27
N LEU A 129 -12.49 0.17 -1.12
CA LEU A 129 -12.39 0.87 -2.41
C LEU A 129 -13.58 0.53 -3.32
N LYS A 130 -14.00 -0.74 -3.36
CA LYS A 130 -15.16 -1.15 -4.15
C LYS A 130 -16.45 -0.56 -3.61
N ILE A 131 -16.68 -0.62 -2.31
CA ILE A 131 -17.84 -0.01 -1.64
C ILE A 131 -17.85 1.50 -1.92
N ASN A 132 -16.72 2.18 -1.79
CA ASN A 132 -16.58 3.61 -2.04
C ASN A 132 -16.99 3.97 -3.48
N SER A 133 -16.47 3.26 -4.47
CA SER A 133 -16.76 3.48 -5.89
C SER A 133 -18.24 3.23 -6.21
N LEU A 134 -18.82 2.12 -5.76
CA LEU A 134 -20.23 1.78 -6.00
C LEU A 134 -21.18 2.78 -5.35
N ALA A 135 -20.86 3.24 -4.14
CA ALA A 135 -21.66 4.18 -3.38
C ALA A 135 -21.68 5.61 -3.96
N ARG A 136 -20.80 5.91 -4.95
CA ARG A 136 -20.84 7.18 -5.69
C ARG A 136 -22.12 7.38 -6.54
N GLY A 137 -22.93 6.32 -6.75
CA GLY A 137 -24.19 6.41 -7.47
C GLY A 137 -24.09 6.50 -9.00
N TYR A 138 -23.00 5.98 -9.60
CA TYR A 138 -22.80 5.91 -11.05
C TYR A 138 -22.87 4.49 -11.63
N SER A 139 -23.03 3.48 -10.77
CA SER A 139 -22.95 2.07 -11.19
C SER A 139 -24.31 1.42 -11.46
N GLY A 140 -25.41 2.04 -11.05
CA GLY A 140 -26.76 1.50 -11.22
C GLY A 140 -27.02 0.20 -10.46
N ILE A 141 -26.34 0.02 -9.32
CA ILE A 141 -26.43 -1.13 -8.43
C ILE A 141 -27.35 -0.83 -7.25
N ARG A 142 -28.12 -1.84 -6.77
CA ARG A 142 -28.97 -1.69 -5.60
C ARG A 142 -28.17 -1.37 -4.33
N LEU A 143 -28.74 -0.50 -3.49
CA LEU A 143 -28.19 -0.21 -2.15
C LEU A 143 -28.06 -1.48 -1.30
N SER A 144 -28.94 -2.46 -1.47
CA SER A 144 -28.90 -3.74 -0.75
C SER A 144 -27.61 -4.55 -1.03
N VAL A 145 -27.05 -4.50 -2.23
CA VAL A 145 -25.78 -5.16 -2.59
C VAL A 145 -24.60 -4.45 -1.95
N ILE A 146 -24.60 -3.11 -1.95
CA ILE A 146 -23.58 -2.31 -1.25
C ILE A 146 -23.60 -2.62 0.25
N ASN A 147 -24.79 -2.67 0.84
CA ASN A 147 -24.96 -3.02 2.26
C ASN A 147 -24.52 -4.45 2.57
N ALA A 148 -24.66 -5.39 1.63
CA ALA A 148 -24.14 -6.75 1.82
C ALA A 148 -22.61 -6.79 1.87
N LEU A 149 -21.91 -6.02 0.99
CA LEU A 149 -20.46 -5.86 1.06
C LEU A 149 -20.03 -5.22 2.40
N ILE A 150 -20.75 -4.19 2.88
CA ILE A 150 -20.50 -3.56 4.19
C ILE A 150 -20.67 -4.57 5.33
N LYS A 151 -21.69 -5.42 5.28
CA LYS A 151 -21.89 -6.47 6.30
C LYS A 151 -20.77 -7.49 6.32
N LEU A 152 -20.29 -7.97 5.15
CA LEU A 152 -19.12 -8.85 5.08
C LEU A 152 -17.88 -8.16 5.65
N PHE A 153 -17.64 -6.92 5.28
CA PHE A 153 -16.53 -6.11 5.77
C PHE A 153 -16.57 -5.99 7.31
N ASN A 154 -17.72 -5.63 7.88
CA ASN A 154 -17.90 -5.43 9.31
C ASN A 154 -17.85 -6.74 10.12
N ALA A 155 -18.24 -7.84 9.50
CA ALA A 155 -18.10 -9.18 10.09
C ALA A 155 -16.65 -9.72 9.99
N GLN A 156 -15.71 -8.96 9.40
CA GLN A 156 -14.34 -9.39 9.12
C GLN A 156 -14.32 -10.71 8.31
N VAL A 157 -15.24 -10.82 7.36
CA VAL A 157 -15.32 -11.91 6.39
C VAL A 157 -14.73 -11.40 5.09
N TYR A 158 -13.51 -11.83 4.78
CA TYR A 158 -12.74 -11.36 3.61
C TYR A 158 -12.74 -12.45 2.53
N PRO A 159 -13.33 -12.19 1.34
CA PRO A 159 -13.31 -13.16 0.24
C PRO A 159 -11.90 -13.67 -0.06
N ALA A 160 -11.78 -14.97 -0.35
CA ALA A 160 -10.51 -15.60 -0.73
C ALA A 160 -10.19 -15.26 -2.18
N ILE A 161 -9.34 -14.26 -2.40
CA ILE A 161 -9.01 -13.71 -3.71
C ILE A 161 -7.59 -14.13 -4.11
N PRO A 162 -7.40 -14.94 -5.17
CA PRO A 162 -6.08 -15.24 -5.70
C PRO A 162 -5.36 -13.99 -6.23
N GLU A 163 -4.05 -13.89 -6.02
CA GLU A 163 -3.26 -12.70 -6.36
C GLU A 163 -3.00 -12.52 -7.86
N LYS A 164 -3.22 -13.56 -8.68
CA LYS A 164 -2.87 -13.56 -10.11
C LYS A 164 -4.12 -13.81 -10.94
N GLY A 165 -4.31 -13.04 -12.02
CA GLY A 165 -5.44 -13.21 -12.93
C GLY A 165 -5.97 -11.90 -13.52
N SER A 166 -5.39 -10.74 -13.17
CA SER A 166 -5.73 -9.45 -13.76
C SER A 166 -4.55 -8.86 -14.53
N VAL A 167 -4.84 -8.26 -15.67
CA VAL A 167 -3.92 -7.45 -16.47
C VAL A 167 -4.28 -5.96 -16.44
N GLY A 168 -5.32 -5.59 -15.66
CA GLY A 168 -5.77 -4.21 -15.49
C GLY A 168 -6.29 -3.57 -16.77
N ALA A 169 -6.93 -4.34 -17.66
CA ALA A 169 -7.47 -3.86 -18.94
C ALA A 169 -8.90 -3.35 -18.80
N SER A 170 -9.85 -4.25 -18.58
CA SER A 170 -11.24 -3.91 -18.22
C SER A 170 -11.43 -3.77 -16.71
N GLY A 171 -10.42 -3.27 -16.03
CA GLY A 171 -10.26 -3.33 -14.59
C GLY A 171 -9.77 -4.70 -14.12
N ASP A 172 -9.95 -4.95 -12.85
CA ASP A 172 -9.46 -6.14 -12.15
C ASP A 172 -10.53 -7.24 -12.10
N LEU A 173 -10.98 -7.72 -13.29
CA LEU A 173 -12.14 -8.59 -13.42
C LEU A 173 -12.05 -9.84 -12.54
N ALA A 174 -10.98 -10.62 -12.64
CA ALA A 174 -10.88 -11.89 -11.91
C ALA A 174 -10.81 -11.69 -10.39
N PRO A 175 -9.98 -10.79 -9.81
CA PRO A 175 -10.00 -10.52 -8.38
C PRO A 175 -11.36 -10.05 -7.86
N LEU A 176 -12.03 -9.14 -8.59
CA LEU A 176 -13.34 -8.63 -8.21
C LEU A 176 -14.45 -9.69 -8.36
N ALA A 177 -14.30 -10.62 -9.31
CA ALA A 177 -15.18 -11.78 -9.41
C ALA A 177 -15.03 -12.70 -8.19
N HIS A 178 -13.80 -13.01 -7.77
CA HIS A 178 -13.56 -13.78 -6.54
C HIS A 178 -14.11 -13.09 -5.29
N MET A 179 -14.05 -11.76 -5.22
CA MET A 179 -14.74 -11.01 -4.15
C MET A 179 -16.26 -11.24 -4.20
N SER A 180 -16.84 -11.23 -5.39
CA SER A 180 -18.29 -11.16 -5.62
C SER A 180 -18.98 -12.52 -5.56
N VAL A 181 -18.30 -13.63 -5.89
CA VAL A 181 -18.90 -14.97 -5.84
C VAL A 181 -19.41 -15.33 -4.46
N VAL A 182 -18.79 -14.80 -3.39
CA VAL A 182 -19.21 -15.01 -2.01
C VAL A 182 -20.64 -14.50 -1.78
N LEU A 183 -21.02 -13.38 -2.41
CA LEU A 183 -22.39 -12.85 -2.34
C LEU A 183 -23.41 -13.80 -2.98
N LEU A 184 -22.99 -14.63 -3.95
CA LEU A 184 -23.84 -15.63 -4.62
C LEU A 184 -23.94 -16.96 -3.85
N GLY A 185 -23.25 -17.09 -2.72
CA GLY A 185 -23.14 -18.35 -1.96
C GLY A 185 -22.13 -19.34 -2.52
N GLU A 186 -21.23 -18.89 -3.40
CA GLU A 186 -20.19 -19.69 -4.05
C GLU A 186 -18.80 -19.25 -3.59
N GLY A 187 -17.79 -20.12 -3.76
CA GLY A 187 -16.40 -19.78 -3.41
C GLY A 187 -16.13 -19.82 -1.91
N GLU A 188 -15.15 -19.05 -1.47
CA GLU A 188 -14.58 -19.13 -0.13
C GLU A 188 -14.21 -17.74 0.41
N ALA A 189 -14.04 -17.66 1.73
CA ALA A 189 -13.58 -16.46 2.43
C ALA A 189 -12.66 -16.82 3.59
N PHE A 190 -11.94 -15.83 4.11
CA PHE A 190 -11.23 -15.91 5.36
C PHE A 190 -12.03 -15.20 6.46
N HIS A 191 -12.07 -15.80 7.64
CA HIS A 191 -12.60 -15.21 8.86
C HIS A 191 -11.68 -15.58 10.03
N LYS A 192 -11.09 -14.57 10.67
CA LYS A 192 -10.12 -14.76 11.79
C LYS A 192 -8.98 -15.74 11.42
N GLY A 193 -8.40 -15.56 10.24
CA GLY A 193 -7.31 -16.38 9.73
C GLY A 193 -7.71 -17.80 9.27
N LYS A 194 -8.98 -18.17 9.32
CA LYS A 194 -9.47 -19.47 8.85
C LYS A 194 -10.20 -19.35 7.53
N ARG A 195 -9.92 -20.26 6.61
CA ARG A 195 -10.63 -20.39 5.33
C ARG A 195 -11.95 -21.12 5.54
N ILE A 196 -13.04 -20.52 5.09
CA ILE A 196 -14.43 -20.99 5.22
C ILE A 196 -15.13 -20.95 3.87
N ASN A 197 -16.19 -21.73 3.67
CA ASN A 197 -17.00 -21.65 2.46
C ASN A 197 -17.95 -20.43 2.47
N ALA A 198 -18.47 -20.07 1.30
CA ALA A 198 -19.33 -18.90 1.14
C ALA A 198 -20.63 -18.98 1.97
N THR A 199 -21.22 -20.16 2.14
CA THR A 199 -22.44 -20.34 2.96
C THR A 199 -22.17 -19.97 4.42
N GLU A 200 -21.08 -20.47 4.98
CA GLU A 200 -20.65 -20.13 6.35
C GLU A 200 -20.31 -18.63 6.45
N ALA A 201 -19.61 -18.08 5.45
CA ALA A 201 -19.26 -16.66 5.36
C ALA A 201 -20.50 -15.76 5.40
N LEU A 202 -21.51 -16.06 4.58
CA LEU A 202 -22.77 -15.31 4.55
C LEU A 202 -23.54 -15.44 5.88
N ASN A 203 -23.59 -16.64 6.47
CA ASN A 203 -24.23 -16.83 7.77
C ASN A 203 -23.58 -15.99 8.88
N ILE A 204 -22.24 -15.91 8.93
CA ILE A 204 -21.50 -15.06 9.88
C ILE A 204 -21.88 -13.58 9.71
N ALA A 205 -22.04 -13.13 8.46
CA ALA A 205 -22.41 -11.75 8.14
C ALA A 205 -23.94 -11.48 8.25
N GLY A 206 -24.74 -12.47 8.60
CA GLY A 206 -26.22 -12.35 8.67
C GLY A 206 -26.83 -12.08 7.29
N LEU A 207 -26.34 -12.77 6.26
CA LEU A 207 -26.74 -12.65 4.87
C LEU A 207 -27.26 -13.98 4.31
N ALA A 208 -28.12 -13.89 3.30
CA ALA A 208 -28.45 -14.98 2.38
C ALA A 208 -27.81 -14.72 1.03
N PRO A 209 -27.61 -15.76 0.18
CA PRO A 209 -27.17 -15.55 -1.20
C PRO A 209 -28.04 -14.55 -1.96
N ILE A 210 -27.42 -13.71 -2.76
CA ILE A 210 -28.09 -12.62 -3.49
C ILE A 210 -28.30 -13.03 -4.95
N ALA A 211 -29.52 -12.88 -5.46
CA ALA A 211 -29.81 -12.86 -6.88
C ALA A 211 -29.46 -11.47 -7.43
N LEU A 212 -28.57 -11.42 -8.43
CA LEU A 212 -28.10 -10.16 -9.03
C LEU A 212 -29.11 -9.62 -10.04
N ALA A 213 -29.44 -8.35 -9.91
CA ALA A 213 -30.24 -7.61 -10.88
C ALA A 213 -29.40 -7.20 -12.12
N PRO A 214 -30.03 -6.79 -13.22
CA PRO A 214 -29.31 -6.33 -14.41
C PRO A 214 -28.26 -5.26 -14.11
N LYS A 215 -27.09 -5.36 -14.74
CA LYS A 215 -25.88 -4.58 -14.54
C LYS A 215 -25.09 -4.92 -13.25
N GLU A 216 -25.66 -5.49 -12.22
CA GLU A 216 -24.99 -5.69 -10.93
C GLU A 216 -23.78 -6.61 -11.01
N GLY A 217 -23.85 -7.67 -11.84
CA GLY A 217 -22.70 -8.53 -12.07
C GLY A 217 -21.51 -7.75 -12.63
N LEU A 218 -21.72 -6.99 -13.70
CA LEU A 218 -20.66 -6.20 -14.30
C LEU A 218 -20.20 -5.07 -13.36
N ALA A 219 -21.10 -4.39 -12.66
CA ALA A 219 -20.76 -3.34 -11.69
C ALA A 219 -19.85 -3.86 -10.56
N LEU A 220 -20.07 -5.09 -10.10
CA LEU A 220 -19.23 -5.74 -9.10
C LEU A 220 -17.84 -6.09 -9.63
N LEU A 221 -17.71 -6.49 -10.89
CA LEU A 221 -16.46 -6.99 -11.48
C LEU A 221 -15.59 -5.88 -12.06
N ASN A 222 -16.19 -4.80 -12.55
CA ASN A 222 -15.49 -3.75 -13.29
C ASN A 222 -14.89 -2.71 -12.36
N GLY A 223 -13.62 -2.36 -12.60
CA GLY A 223 -12.90 -1.34 -11.82
C GLY A 223 -11.49 -1.74 -11.41
N THR A 224 -10.75 -0.77 -10.89
CA THR A 224 -9.31 -0.82 -10.61
C THR A 224 -8.99 -1.14 -9.14
N GLN A 225 -9.94 -1.62 -8.35
CA GLN A 225 -9.82 -1.67 -6.90
C GLN A 225 -8.78 -2.65 -6.39
N ALA A 226 -8.53 -3.76 -7.09
CA ALA A 226 -7.52 -4.72 -6.66
C ALA A 226 -6.09 -4.20 -6.92
N SER A 227 -5.82 -3.67 -8.10
CA SER A 227 -4.53 -3.03 -8.42
C SER A 227 -4.28 -1.81 -7.54
N THR A 228 -5.29 -0.99 -7.26
CA THR A 228 -5.20 0.17 -6.36
C THR A 228 -4.92 -0.25 -4.91
N ALA A 229 -5.56 -1.33 -4.41
CA ALA A 229 -5.29 -1.85 -3.08
C ALA A 229 -3.84 -2.34 -2.94
N PHE A 230 -3.33 -3.08 -3.92
CA PHE A 230 -1.92 -3.48 -3.95
C PHE A 230 -0.97 -2.28 -4.05
N ALA A 231 -1.29 -1.27 -4.84
CA ALA A 231 -0.45 -0.08 -4.99
C ALA A 231 -0.41 0.76 -3.70
N LEU A 232 -1.53 0.91 -2.99
CA LEU A 232 -1.58 1.54 -1.67
C LEU A 232 -0.78 0.75 -0.62
N GLN A 233 -0.91 -0.58 -0.60
CA GLN A 233 -0.05 -1.44 0.22
C GLN A 233 1.43 -1.18 -0.09
N GLY A 234 1.80 -1.13 -1.38
CA GLY A 234 3.15 -0.82 -1.83
C GLY A 234 3.63 0.57 -1.40
N LEU A 235 2.75 1.57 -1.41
CA LEU A 235 3.05 2.92 -0.89
C LEU A 235 3.37 2.87 0.61
N PHE A 236 2.59 2.12 1.41
CA PHE A 236 2.83 1.97 2.85
C PHE A 236 4.13 1.20 3.14
N TYR A 237 4.47 0.22 2.32
CA TYR A 237 5.78 -0.47 2.39
C TYR A 237 6.94 0.47 2.08
N THR A 238 6.79 1.31 1.05
CA THR A 238 7.83 2.27 0.65
C THR A 238 8.03 3.35 1.70
N GLU A 239 6.95 3.80 2.34
CA GLU A 239 6.99 4.72 3.49
C GLU A 239 7.78 4.12 4.66
N ASN A 240 7.46 2.89 5.04
CA ASN A 240 8.19 2.16 6.09
C ASN A 240 9.68 2.04 5.76
N ALA A 241 10.01 1.64 4.53
CA ALA A 241 11.39 1.51 4.08
C ALA A 241 12.14 2.85 4.12
N LEU A 242 11.54 3.94 3.64
CA LEU A 242 12.16 5.26 3.62
C LEU A 242 12.46 5.78 5.03
N TYR A 243 11.48 5.72 5.94
CA TYR A 243 11.66 6.25 7.29
C TYR A 243 12.65 5.41 8.08
N SER A 244 12.61 4.09 7.93
CA SER A 244 13.62 3.18 8.48
C SER A 244 15.00 3.48 7.91
N ALA A 245 15.14 3.66 6.60
CA ALA A 245 16.40 3.96 5.93
C ALA A 245 17.03 5.29 6.37
N ILE A 246 16.21 6.32 6.64
CA ILE A 246 16.68 7.60 7.17
C ILE A 246 17.24 7.40 8.59
N GLY A 247 16.54 6.67 9.46
CA GLY A 247 17.00 6.36 10.82
C GLY A 247 18.30 5.54 10.82
N ILE A 248 18.34 4.46 10.04
CA ILE A 248 19.51 3.59 9.90
C ILE A 248 20.68 4.36 9.26
N GLY A 249 20.41 5.15 8.22
CA GLY A 249 21.42 5.97 7.56
C GLY A 249 22.06 6.99 8.49
N ALA A 250 21.29 7.55 9.44
CA ALA A 250 21.81 8.44 10.47
C ALA A 250 22.70 7.68 11.49
N LEU A 251 22.31 6.45 11.90
CA LEU A 251 23.17 5.59 12.71
C LEU A 251 24.49 5.26 11.99
N THR A 252 24.42 4.98 10.68
CA THR A 252 25.61 4.69 9.86
C THR A 252 26.53 5.90 9.74
N VAL A 253 25.98 7.13 9.59
CA VAL A 253 26.79 8.37 9.60
C VAL A 253 27.58 8.50 10.92
N GLU A 254 26.95 8.26 12.05
CA GLU A 254 27.59 8.32 13.37
C GLU A 254 28.64 7.21 13.52
N ALA A 255 28.30 5.97 13.15
CA ALA A 255 29.20 4.83 13.26
C ALA A 255 30.49 5.00 12.42
N ALA A 256 30.36 5.55 11.22
CA ALA A 256 31.47 5.80 10.29
C ALA A 256 32.20 7.14 10.54
N LEU A 257 31.84 7.88 11.59
CA LEU A 257 32.32 9.25 11.84
C LEU A 257 32.15 10.15 10.62
N GLY A 258 30.95 10.10 10.02
CA GLY A 258 30.60 10.90 8.85
C GLY A 258 30.30 12.35 9.18
N SER A 259 30.59 13.24 8.23
CA SER A 259 30.35 14.67 8.39
C SER A 259 28.84 15.01 8.42
N ARG A 260 28.46 15.96 9.26
CA ARG A 260 27.11 16.52 9.31
C ARG A 260 26.91 17.69 8.35
N VAL A 261 27.98 18.24 7.79
CA VAL A 261 27.94 19.38 6.86
C VAL A 261 27.03 19.12 5.65
N PRO A 262 26.99 17.92 5.05
CA PRO A 262 26.11 17.65 3.91
C PRO A 262 24.61 17.80 4.20
N PHE A 263 24.20 17.85 5.47
CA PHE A 263 22.79 18.02 5.87
C PHE A 263 22.44 19.48 6.23
N ASP A 264 23.35 20.45 6.06
CA ASP A 264 23.10 21.89 6.31
C ASP A 264 21.96 22.41 5.44
N ALA A 265 20.99 23.11 6.03
CA ALA A 265 19.77 23.57 5.36
C ALA A 265 20.07 24.38 4.09
N ARG A 266 21.08 25.26 4.15
CA ARG A 266 21.47 26.16 3.05
C ARG A 266 21.82 25.42 1.77
N ILE A 267 22.42 24.22 1.87
CA ILE A 267 22.78 23.38 0.71
C ILE A 267 21.52 22.96 -0.06
N HIS A 268 20.45 22.63 0.68
CA HIS A 268 19.21 22.11 0.11
C HIS A 268 18.27 23.23 -0.34
N GLU A 269 18.25 24.34 0.38
CA GLU A 269 17.49 25.55 0.02
C GLU A 269 17.90 26.10 -1.34
N VAL A 270 19.20 26.27 -1.59
CA VAL A 270 19.69 26.82 -2.87
C VAL A 270 19.44 25.88 -4.06
N ARG A 271 19.24 24.59 -3.83
CA ARG A 271 18.86 23.63 -4.87
C ARG A 271 17.35 23.59 -5.12
N GLY A 272 16.51 23.90 -4.12
CA GLY A 272 15.09 24.14 -4.25
C GLY A 272 14.17 22.89 -4.29
N HIS A 273 14.69 21.66 -4.18
CA HIS A 273 13.86 20.45 -4.11
C HIS A 273 13.32 20.22 -2.69
N LYS A 274 12.02 20.45 -2.51
CA LYS A 274 11.37 20.33 -1.17
C LYS A 274 11.60 18.96 -0.52
N SER A 275 11.39 17.87 -1.25
CA SER A 275 11.57 16.51 -0.70
C SER A 275 13.01 16.24 -0.24
N GLN A 276 14.01 16.81 -0.92
CA GLN A 276 15.42 16.75 -0.49
C GLN A 276 15.64 17.54 0.80
N SER A 277 15.05 18.73 0.92
CA SER A 277 15.12 19.58 2.12
C SER A 277 14.47 18.90 3.33
N ASP A 278 13.32 18.26 3.13
CA ASP A 278 12.60 17.54 4.18
C ASP A 278 13.41 16.35 4.72
N VAL A 279 14.05 15.57 3.82
CA VAL A 279 14.95 14.48 4.23
C VAL A 279 16.17 15.02 4.98
N ALA A 280 16.80 16.10 4.50
CA ALA A 280 17.94 16.71 5.18
C ALA A 280 17.56 17.23 6.59
N GLU A 281 16.37 17.77 6.75
CA GLU A 281 15.84 18.19 8.06
C GLU A 281 15.68 16.99 9.00
N ALA A 282 15.14 15.86 8.53
CA ALA A 282 15.04 14.64 9.31
C ALA A 282 16.42 14.17 9.81
N PHE A 283 17.45 14.19 8.94
CA PHE A 283 18.84 13.88 9.35
C PHE A 283 19.37 14.86 10.39
N ARG A 284 19.18 16.17 10.21
CA ARG A 284 19.63 17.17 11.20
C ARG A 284 19.00 16.93 12.57
N ARG A 285 17.72 16.59 12.60
CA ARG A 285 17.00 16.29 13.85
C ARG A 285 17.54 15.03 14.51
N LEU A 286 17.70 13.93 13.76
CA LEU A 286 18.21 12.66 14.29
C LEU A 286 19.64 12.76 14.79
N LEU A 287 20.51 13.53 14.13
CA LEU A 287 21.92 13.70 14.48
C LEU A 287 22.16 14.79 15.53
N ALA A 288 21.13 15.49 16.03
CA ALA A 288 21.30 16.58 16.97
C ALA A 288 21.92 16.11 18.30
N SER A 289 22.79 16.94 18.88
CA SER A 289 23.34 16.76 20.24
C SER A 289 24.22 15.50 20.48
N SER A 290 24.65 14.79 19.44
CA SER A 290 25.52 13.62 19.56
C SER A 290 26.94 13.97 20.06
N GLU A 291 27.49 13.16 20.95
CA GLU A 291 28.90 13.24 21.36
C GLU A 291 29.82 12.78 20.25
N ILE A 292 29.45 11.70 19.55
CA ILE A 292 30.18 11.18 18.39
C ILE A 292 30.32 12.27 17.32
N GLY A 293 29.23 12.95 16.98
CA GLY A 293 29.26 14.04 16.00
C GLY A 293 30.13 15.22 16.41
N ARG A 294 30.30 15.48 17.72
CA ARG A 294 31.23 16.51 18.22
C ARG A 294 32.69 16.06 18.23
N SER A 295 32.95 14.79 18.45
CA SER A 295 34.30 14.24 18.64
C SER A 295 35.23 14.39 17.44
N HIS A 296 34.67 14.50 16.23
CA HIS A 296 35.45 14.55 14.99
C HIS A 296 35.22 15.86 14.19
N GLN A 297 34.76 16.93 14.84
CA GLN A 297 34.72 18.25 14.22
C GLN A 297 36.14 18.71 13.90
N GLY A 298 36.43 19.02 12.62
CA GLY A 298 37.76 19.41 12.18
C GLY A 298 38.72 18.23 11.91
N CYS A 299 38.20 17.01 11.71
CA CYS A 299 39.00 15.85 11.33
C CYS A 299 39.68 16.04 9.93
N GLU A 300 40.74 15.27 9.67
CA GLU A 300 41.49 15.30 8.41
C GLU A 300 40.70 14.79 7.18
N LYS A 301 39.57 14.15 7.41
CA LYS A 301 38.71 13.57 6.35
C LYS A 301 38.00 14.71 5.58
N VAL A 302 38.48 14.97 4.34
CA VAL A 302 37.99 16.10 3.52
C VAL A 302 36.55 15.89 3.07
N GLN A 303 36.17 14.68 2.64
CA GLN A 303 34.84 14.35 2.16
C GLN A 303 34.48 12.89 2.46
N ASP A 304 33.20 12.66 2.79
CA ASP A 304 32.64 11.31 2.89
C ASP A 304 32.26 10.77 1.50
N PRO A 305 32.21 9.44 1.35
CA PRO A 305 31.60 8.79 0.19
C PRO A 305 30.14 9.21 -0.01
N TYR A 306 29.65 9.13 -1.25
CA TYR A 306 28.31 9.59 -1.60
C TYR A 306 27.18 8.88 -0.86
N SER A 307 27.36 7.60 -0.51
CA SER A 307 26.38 6.85 0.27
C SER A 307 26.14 7.42 1.67
N LEU A 308 27.06 8.19 2.23
CA LEU A 308 26.88 8.94 3.47
C LEU A 308 26.38 10.37 3.22
N ARG A 309 27.02 11.12 2.30
CA ARG A 309 26.75 12.56 2.16
C ARG A 309 25.65 12.92 1.19
N CYS A 310 25.28 12.04 0.24
CA CYS A 310 24.22 12.30 -0.75
C CYS A 310 22.88 11.67 -0.35
N GLN A 311 22.70 11.24 0.89
CA GLN A 311 21.45 10.64 1.37
C GLN A 311 20.23 11.58 1.16
N PRO A 312 20.29 12.90 1.45
CA PRO A 312 19.17 13.78 1.18
C PRO A 312 18.80 13.88 -0.30
N GLN A 313 19.78 13.84 -1.20
CA GLN A 313 19.55 13.93 -2.65
C GLN A 313 18.86 12.66 -3.16
N VAL A 314 19.31 11.48 -2.76
CA VAL A 314 18.81 10.19 -3.25
C VAL A 314 17.46 9.86 -2.61
N MET A 315 17.38 9.89 -1.27
CA MET A 315 16.12 9.62 -0.56
C MET A 315 15.07 10.71 -0.81
N GLY A 316 15.49 11.96 -1.04
CA GLY A 316 14.59 13.05 -1.43
C GLY A 316 13.99 12.84 -2.82
N ALA A 317 14.76 12.28 -3.77
CA ALA A 317 14.22 11.90 -5.07
C ALA A 317 13.19 10.76 -4.94
N SER A 318 13.49 9.74 -4.13
CA SER A 318 12.53 8.67 -3.81
C SER A 318 11.26 9.21 -3.14
N LEU A 319 11.38 10.10 -2.15
CA LEU A 319 10.24 10.76 -1.50
C LEU A 319 9.38 11.55 -2.49
N GLN A 320 9.99 12.22 -3.47
CA GLN A 320 9.24 12.94 -4.50
C GLN A 320 8.36 11.99 -5.35
N GLN A 321 8.89 10.83 -5.72
CA GLN A 321 8.11 9.82 -6.46
C GLN A 321 6.99 9.22 -5.58
N MET A 322 7.26 9.02 -4.30
CA MET A 322 6.24 8.55 -3.35
C MET A 322 5.08 9.55 -3.21
N ARG A 323 5.37 10.85 -3.12
CA ARG A 323 4.36 11.92 -3.09
C ARG A 323 3.51 11.96 -4.35
N TYR A 324 4.15 11.82 -5.51
CA TYR A 324 3.44 11.71 -6.78
C TYR A 324 2.53 10.48 -6.82
N ALA A 325 3.03 9.31 -6.44
CA ALA A 325 2.22 8.09 -6.37
C ALA A 325 1.06 8.21 -5.36
N GLN A 326 1.29 8.85 -4.20
CA GLN A 326 0.27 9.13 -3.21
C GLN A 326 -0.89 9.97 -3.78
N GLU A 327 -0.58 11.06 -4.47
CA GLU A 327 -1.59 11.93 -5.09
C GLU A 327 -2.46 11.13 -6.07
N ILE A 328 -1.85 10.35 -6.95
CA ILE A 328 -2.54 9.50 -7.91
C ILE A 328 -3.42 8.46 -7.21
N LEU A 329 -2.86 7.72 -6.25
CA LEU A 329 -3.56 6.62 -5.60
C LEU A 329 -4.73 7.09 -4.73
N VAL A 330 -4.65 8.28 -4.12
CA VAL A 330 -5.77 8.88 -3.39
C VAL A 330 -6.88 9.30 -4.35
N VAL A 331 -6.56 9.86 -5.52
CA VAL A 331 -7.55 10.17 -6.55
C VAL A 331 -8.22 8.89 -7.05
N GLU A 332 -7.46 7.87 -7.37
CA GLU A 332 -7.97 6.58 -7.84
C GLU A 332 -8.84 5.88 -6.79
N ALA A 333 -8.47 5.92 -5.52
CA ALA A 333 -9.24 5.38 -4.40
C ALA A 333 -10.64 6.02 -4.27
N ASN A 334 -10.79 7.25 -4.74
CA ASN A 334 -12.04 8.01 -4.73
C ASN A 334 -12.75 8.04 -6.10
N GLY A 335 -12.12 7.49 -7.12
CA GLY A 335 -12.63 7.45 -8.47
C GLY A 335 -13.79 6.47 -8.68
N VAL A 336 -14.50 6.64 -9.79
CA VAL A 336 -15.44 5.65 -10.31
C VAL A 336 -14.82 5.03 -11.55
N SER A 337 -14.36 3.80 -11.40
CA SER A 337 -13.68 3.02 -12.44
C SER A 337 -14.56 1.91 -13.04
N ASP A 338 -15.87 2.02 -12.89
CA ASP A 338 -16.88 1.13 -13.48
C ASP A 338 -17.15 1.48 -14.96
N ASN A 339 -17.82 0.59 -15.68
CA ASN A 339 -18.32 0.79 -17.03
C ASN A 339 -19.50 -0.17 -17.34
N PRO A 340 -20.55 0.28 -18.02
CA PRO A 340 -20.86 1.68 -18.35
C PRO A 340 -21.27 2.49 -17.12
N LEU A 341 -21.09 3.80 -17.21
CA LEU A 341 -21.49 4.73 -16.16
C LEU A 341 -22.92 5.24 -16.38
N VAL A 342 -23.65 5.41 -15.29
CA VAL A 342 -25.02 5.91 -15.25
C VAL A 342 -25.00 7.35 -14.76
N PHE A 343 -25.39 8.30 -15.60
CA PHE A 343 -25.55 9.71 -15.25
C PHE A 343 -27.04 10.05 -15.21
N VAL A 344 -27.53 10.42 -14.04
CA VAL A 344 -28.93 10.78 -13.82
C VAL A 344 -29.10 12.27 -14.10
N ASP A 345 -30.16 12.65 -14.81
CA ASP A 345 -30.48 14.05 -15.05
C ASP A 345 -30.85 14.76 -13.74
N SER A 346 -30.34 15.96 -13.53
CA SER A 346 -30.56 16.74 -12.30
C SER A 346 -31.99 17.26 -12.16
N ILE A 347 -32.74 17.37 -13.29
CA ILE A 347 -34.11 17.87 -13.34
C ILE A 347 -35.08 16.69 -13.35
N ASP A 348 -34.87 15.71 -14.25
CA ASP A 348 -35.64 14.47 -14.32
C ASP A 348 -34.81 13.30 -13.81
N GLN A 349 -34.89 13.01 -12.50
CA GLN A 349 -34.16 11.91 -11.84
C GLN A 349 -34.55 10.51 -12.35
N THR A 350 -35.56 10.41 -13.24
CA THR A 350 -35.92 9.14 -13.88
C THR A 350 -35.27 8.99 -15.26
N ALA A 351 -34.77 10.07 -15.85
CA ALA A 351 -34.00 10.07 -17.09
C ALA A 351 -32.52 9.94 -16.81
N GLY A 352 -31.85 9.04 -17.50
CA GLY A 352 -30.39 8.81 -17.33
C GLY A 352 -29.68 8.57 -18.65
N HIS A 353 -28.49 9.11 -18.77
CA HIS A 353 -27.56 8.79 -19.85
C HIS A 353 -26.61 7.68 -19.39
N ILE A 354 -26.56 6.58 -20.13
CA ILE A 354 -25.65 5.48 -19.87
C ILE A 354 -24.53 5.57 -20.90
N LEU A 355 -23.33 5.84 -20.40
CA LEU A 355 -22.16 6.12 -21.23
C LEU A 355 -21.09 5.03 -21.02
N SER A 356 -20.63 4.44 -22.13
CA SER A 356 -19.50 3.51 -22.11
C SER A 356 -18.21 4.25 -22.39
N GLY A 357 -17.21 4.06 -21.52
CA GLY A 357 -15.89 4.67 -21.60
C GLY A 357 -14.79 3.70 -21.19
N GLY A 358 -13.65 4.21 -20.71
CA GLY A 358 -12.45 3.44 -20.37
C GLY A 358 -11.94 3.67 -18.94
N ASN A 359 -12.77 4.14 -18.01
CA ASN A 359 -12.30 4.44 -16.63
C ASN A 359 -11.80 3.22 -15.85
N PHE A 360 -12.05 2.04 -16.35
CA PHE A 360 -11.53 0.78 -15.81
C PHE A 360 -10.07 0.53 -16.16
N HIS A 361 -9.46 1.29 -17.09
CA HIS A 361 -8.07 1.08 -17.51
C HIS A 361 -7.10 1.59 -16.45
N ALA A 362 -6.34 0.66 -15.85
CA ALA A 362 -5.55 0.95 -14.66
C ALA A 362 -4.12 1.47 -14.96
N GLU A 363 -3.87 2.09 -16.13
CA GLU A 363 -2.54 2.58 -16.52
C GLU A 363 -1.95 3.55 -15.50
N THR A 364 -2.77 4.45 -14.98
CA THR A 364 -2.35 5.42 -13.97
C THR A 364 -1.83 4.74 -12.70
N VAL A 365 -2.49 3.65 -12.28
CA VAL A 365 -2.06 2.84 -11.14
C VAL A 365 -0.76 2.08 -11.45
N ALA A 366 -0.64 1.54 -12.67
CA ALA A 366 0.55 0.82 -13.12
C ALA A 366 1.80 1.72 -13.07
N MET A 367 1.71 2.93 -13.64
CA MET A 367 2.80 3.90 -13.63
C MET A 367 3.15 4.36 -12.20
N ALA A 368 2.17 4.61 -11.34
CA ALA A 368 2.43 4.96 -9.95
C ALA A 368 3.16 3.82 -9.21
N ALA A 369 2.74 2.55 -9.42
CA ALA A 369 3.37 1.38 -8.83
C ALA A 369 4.81 1.17 -9.35
N ASP A 370 5.07 1.40 -10.63
CA ASP A 370 6.42 1.32 -11.21
C ASP A 370 7.35 2.39 -10.59
N MET A 371 6.86 3.61 -10.38
CA MET A 371 7.63 4.65 -9.70
C MET A 371 7.95 4.27 -8.24
N LEU A 372 7.01 3.62 -7.53
CA LEU A 372 7.25 3.09 -6.19
C LEU A 372 8.29 1.97 -6.20
N ALA A 373 8.28 1.08 -7.20
CA ALA A 373 9.26 0.00 -7.32
C ALA A 373 10.69 0.55 -7.53
N ILE A 374 10.83 1.58 -8.36
CA ILE A 374 12.11 2.27 -8.60
C ILE A 374 12.59 2.96 -7.31
N ALA A 375 11.70 3.72 -6.64
CA ALA A 375 12.04 4.43 -5.41
C ALA A 375 12.47 3.48 -4.29
N LEU A 376 11.73 2.37 -4.11
CA LEU A 376 12.01 1.36 -3.11
C LEU A 376 13.34 0.64 -3.38
N SER A 377 13.60 0.29 -4.64
CA SER A 377 14.86 -0.33 -5.05
C SER A 377 16.07 0.58 -4.82
N GLU A 378 15.93 1.89 -5.07
CA GLU A 378 17.01 2.87 -4.86
C GLU A 378 17.29 3.09 -3.37
N ILE A 379 16.25 3.07 -2.51
CA ILE A 379 16.43 3.08 -1.04
C ILE A 379 17.28 1.89 -0.60
N GLY A 380 16.97 0.68 -1.10
CA GLY A 380 17.75 -0.53 -0.82
C GLY A 380 19.18 -0.48 -1.37
N ALA A 381 19.37 0.03 -2.59
CA ALA A 381 20.68 0.15 -3.22
C ALA A 381 21.60 1.11 -2.45
N LEU A 382 21.08 2.24 -1.99
CA LEU A 382 21.84 3.19 -1.16
C LEU A 382 22.23 2.57 0.18
N SER A 383 21.34 1.82 0.81
CA SER A 383 21.59 1.07 2.05
C SER A 383 22.69 0.02 1.88
N GLU A 384 22.63 -0.75 0.77
CA GLU A 384 23.67 -1.73 0.45
C GLU A 384 25.06 -1.06 0.30
N ARG A 385 25.14 0.12 -0.33
CA ARG A 385 26.42 0.86 -0.43
C ARG A 385 26.94 1.31 0.95
N ARG A 386 26.07 1.72 1.87
CA ARG A 386 26.47 2.05 3.23
C ARG A 386 26.94 0.82 4.00
N MET A 387 26.26 -0.32 3.83
CA MET A 387 26.71 -1.58 4.41
C MET A 387 28.11 -1.98 3.90
N SER A 388 28.37 -1.88 2.59
CA SER A 388 29.67 -2.13 1.99
C SER A 388 30.76 -1.20 2.54
N LEU A 389 30.44 0.08 2.77
CA LEU A 389 31.34 1.05 3.38
C LEU A 389 31.67 0.69 4.83
N MET A 390 30.70 0.22 5.60
CA MET A 390 30.86 -0.08 7.03
C MET A 390 31.87 -1.18 7.30
N ILE A 391 31.96 -2.19 6.46
CA ILE A 391 32.92 -3.32 6.62
C ILE A 391 34.32 -3.00 6.10
N ASP A 392 34.49 -1.88 5.38
CA ASP A 392 35.79 -1.41 4.89
C ASP A 392 36.45 -0.52 5.94
N THR A 393 37.58 -1.00 6.52
CA THR A 393 38.30 -0.29 7.56
C THR A 393 38.85 1.08 7.11
N HIS A 394 39.23 1.21 5.84
CA HIS A 394 39.78 2.47 5.31
C HIS A 394 38.71 3.56 5.21
N LEU A 395 37.48 3.16 4.93
CA LEU A 395 36.36 4.09 4.77
C LEU A 395 35.65 4.39 6.10
N SER A 396 35.42 3.37 6.91
CA SER A 396 34.65 3.48 8.15
C SER A 396 35.49 3.81 9.39
N GLY A 397 36.79 3.46 9.38
CA GLY A 397 37.63 3.50 10.55
C GLY A 397 37.18 2.55 11.67
N LEU A 398 36.50 1.48 11.32
CA LEU A 398 36.02 0.41 12.20
C LEU A 398 36.85 -0.87 11.98
N PRO A 399 36.79 -1.85 12.88
CA PRO A 399 37.45 -3.13 12.66
C PRO A 399 36.97 -3.79 11.36
N PRO A 400 37.85 -4.51 10.63
CA PRO A 400 37.48 -5.22 9.41
C PRO A 400 36.29 -6.14 9.68
N PHE A 401 35.29 -6.07 8.80
CA PHE A 401 34.03 -6.84 8.90
C PHE A 401 33.29 -6.69 10.24
N LEU A 402 33.52 -5.61 10.97
CA LEU A 402 32.84 -5.25 12.23
C LEU A 402 32.94 -6.32 13.33
N VAL A 403 34.06 -7.01 13.41
CA VAL A 403 34.29 -8.06 14.41
C VAL A 403 35.71 -7.96 14.96
N GLU A 404 35.89 -8.32 16.22
CA GLU A 404 37.19 -8.48 16.83
C GLU A 404 37.84 -9.82 16.44
N ASN A 405 39.17 -9.94 16.62
CA ASN A 405 39.92 -11.13 16.31
C ASN A 405 39.67 -11.64 14.87
N GLY A 406 39.83 -10.71 13.90
CA GLY A 406 39.70 -11.02 12.48
C GLY A 406 40.65 -12.14 12.04
N GLY A 407 40.19 -12.96 11.10
CA GLY A 407 40.89 -14.19 10.68
C GLY A 407 40.33 -15.44 11.36
N VAL A 408 40.08 -15.42 12.67
CA VAL A 408 39.26 -16.43 13.35
C VAL A 408 37.77 -16.13 13.10
N ASN A 409 37.39 -14.86 13.22
CA ASN A 409 36.03 -14.40 12.94
C ASN A 409 35.95 -13.74 11.56
N SER A 410 34.88 -14.02 10.85
CA SER A 410 34.50 -13.43 9.53
C SER A 410 33.51 -12.28 9.66
N GLY A 411 32.78 -12.18 10.78
CA GLY A 411 31.89 -11.10 11.11
C GLY A 411 30.80 -10.87 10.05
N PHE A 412 30.65 -9.64 9.60
CA PHE A 412 29.60 -9.21 8.66
C PHE A 412 29.96 -9.44 7.18
N MET A 413 31.03 -10.15 6.84
CA MET A 413 31.48 -10.33 5.46
C MET A 413 30.37 -10.90 4.57
N ILE A 414 29.74 -12.01 4.96
CA ILE A 414 28.69 -12.67 4.16
C ILE A 414 27.35 -11.93 4.28
N ALA A 415 27.08 -11.23 5.36
CA ALA A 415 25.92 -10.36 5.47
C ALA A 415 25.94 -9.25 4.39
N GLN A 416 27.12 -8.67 4.09
CA GLN A 416 27.24 -7.72 2.96
C GLN A 416 26.97 -8.40 1.61
N VAL A 417 27.47 -9.62 1.39
CA VAL A 417 27.17 -10.38 0.16
C VAL A 417 25.66 -10.61 0.01
N THR A 418 24.97 -10.89 1.11
CA THR A 418 23.49 -11.02 1.12
C THR A 418 22.84 -9.70 0.69
N CYS A 419 23.27 -8.54 1.21
CA CYS A 419 22.77 -7.24 0.77
C CYS A 419 22.96 -7.03 -0.73
N ALA A 420 24.13 -7.37 -1.27
CA ALA A 420 24.43 -7.25 -2.69
C ALA A 420 23.52 -8.14 -3.56
N ALA A 421 23.26 -9.39 -3.11
CA ALA A 421 22.35 -10.31 -3.80
C ALA A 421 20.91 -9.75 -3.86
N LEU A 422 20.37 -9.29 -2.71
CA LEU A 422 19.03 -8.72 -2.63
C LEU A 422 18.90 -7.42 -3.44
N ALA A 423 19.91 -6.54 -3.40
CA ALA A 423 19.91 -5.32 -4.21
C ALA A 423 19.98 -5.62 -5.72
N SER A 424 20.70 -6.66 -6.13
CA SER A 424 20.78 -7.10 -7.52
C SER A 424 19.43 -7.65 -8.01
N GLU A 425 18.74 -8.45 -7.20
CA GLU A 425 17.40 -8.98 -7.52
C GLU A 425 16.38 -7.85 -7.72
N ASN A 426 16.41 -6.84 -6.85
CA ASN A 426 15.52 -5.68 -6.95
C ASN A 426 15.65 -4.92 -8.27
N LYS A 427 16.80 -4.92 -8.94
CA LYS A 427 16.95 -4.30 -10.27
C LYS A 427 16.05 -4.95 -11.32
N THR A 428 15.90 -6.28 -11.25
CA THR A 428 14.97 -7.01 -12.13
C THR A 428 13.52 -6.72 -11.74
N LEU A 429 13.22 -6.73 -10.45
CA LEU A 429 11.88 -6.42 -9.94
C LEU A 429 11.45 -4.97 -10.21
N ALA A 430 12.38 -4.02 -10.34
CA ALA A 430 12.10 -2.62 -10.65
C ALA A 430 11.89 -2.35 -12.15
N HIS A 431 12.05 -3.36 -13.03
CA HIS A 431 11.75 -3.18 -14.44
C HIS A 431 10.27 -2.78 -14.63
N PRO A 432 9.94 -1.67 -15.35
CA PRO A 432 8.57 -1.20 -15.48
C PRO A 432 7.64 -2.26 -16.08
N ALA A 433 6.51 -2.52 -15.39
CA ALA A 433 5.48 -3.43 -15.89
C ALA A 433 4.44 -2.71 -16.77
N SER A 434 4.24 -1.41 -16.56
CA SER A 434 3.28 -0.60 -17.32
C SER A 434 3.57 -0.54 -18.83
N ILE A 435 4.79 -0.81 -19.24
CA ILE A 435 5.19 -0.82 -20.66
C ILE A 435 5.04 -2.19 -21.34
N ASP A 436 4.57 -3.21 -20.62
CA ASP A 436 4.43 -4.59 -21.11
C ASP A 436 2.96 -4.90 -21.39
N SER A 437 2.45 -4.47 -22.53
CA SER A 437 1.06 -4.67 -22.93
C SER A 437 0.90 -5.90 -23.82
N LEU A 438 -0.07 -6.79 -23.49
CA LEU A 438 -0.44 -7.98 -24.27
C LEU A 438 -1.94 -7.94 -24.58
N PRO A 439 -2.38 -8.11 -25.86
CA PRO A 439 -3.79 -8.17 -26.20
C PRO A 439 -4.51 -9.31 -25.49
N THR A 440 -5.69 -9.03 -24.94
CA THR A 440 -6.59 -10.01 -24.31
C THR A 440 -7.99 -9.95 -24.91
N SER A 441 -8.91 -10.82 -24.47
CA SER A 441 -10.31 -10.86 -24.90
C SER A 441 -10.49 -10.89 -26.42
N ALA A 442 -9.72 -11.74 -27.12
CA ALA A 442 -9.70 -11.89 -28.58
C ALA A 442 -9.41 -10.54 -29.30
N ASN A 443 -8.43 -9.79 -28.80
CA ASN A 443 -7.99 -8.47 -29.27
C ASN A 443 -9.01 -7.32 -29.07
N GLN A 444 -10.08 -7.54 -28.34
CA GLN A 444 -10.96 -6.44 -27.94
C GLN A 444 -10.26 -5.53 -26.92
N GLU A 445 -9.44 -6.10 -26.06
CA GLU A 445 -8.57 -5.41 -25.09
C GLU A 445 -7.15 -5.44 -25.66
N ASP A 446 -6.88 -4.61 -26.65
CA ASP A 446 -5.65 -4.59 -27.43
C ASP A 446 -4.49 -3.82 -26.75
N HIS A 447 -4.80 -3.09 -25.69
CA HIS A 447 -3.86 -2.43 -24.81
C HIS A 447 -4.26 -2.63 -23.34
N VAL A 448 -3.33 -3.14 -22.51
CA VAL A 448 -3.55 -3.45 -21.09
C VAL A 448 -2.44 -2.83 -20.24
N SER A 449 -2.75 -2.53 -18.97
CA SER A 449 -1.86 -1.76 -18.08
C SER A 449 -0.85 -2.60 -17.30
N MET A 450 -1.11 -3.89 -17.09
CA MET A 450 -0.39 -4.76 -16.16
C MET A 450 -0.37 -4.24 -14.69
N ALA A 451 -1.29 -3.36 -14.30
CA ALA A 451 -1.30 -2.66 -13.02
C ALA A 451 -1.26 -3.60 -11.81
N THR A 452 -1.98 -4.72 -11.88
CA THR A 452 -2.03 -5.68 -10.77
C THR A 452 -0.66 -6.30 -10.50
N PHE A 453 0.09 -6.67 -11.55
CA PHE A 453 1.46 -7.16 -11.41
C PHE A 453 2.41 -6.03 -10.97
N ALA A 454 2.32 -4.84 -11.59
CA ALA A 454 3.11 -3.68 -11.23
C ALA A 454 3.02 -3.37 -9.72
N ALA A 455 1.80 -3.42 -9.16
CA ALA A 455 1.55 -3.12 -7.75
C ALA A 455 1.89 -4.30 -6.82
N ARG A 456 1.51 -5.52 -7.17
CA ARG A 456 1.71 -6.71 -6.31
C ARG A 456 3.19 -7.00 -6.04
N ARG A 457 4.07 -6.83 -7.04
CA ARG A 457 5.52 -7.08 -6.89
C ARG A 457 6.20 -6.17 -5.88
N LEU A 458 5.58 -5.03 -5.49
CA LEU A 458 6.12 -4.13 -4.47
C LEU A 458 6.35 -4.83 -3.13
N ARG A 459 5.57 -5.85 -2.81
CA ARG A 459 5.78 -6.70 -1.63
C ARG A 459 7.12 -7.42 -1.68
N ASP A 460 7.48 -7.99 -2.83
CA ASP A 460 8.71 -8.76 -3.01
C ASP A 460 9.93 -7.81 -2.97
N VAL A 461 9.82 -6.64 -3.62
CA VAL A 461 10.86 -5.58 -3.53
C VAL A 461 11.04 -5.11 -2.08
N PHE A 462 9.94 -4.88 -1.35
CA PHE A 462 10.01 -4.48 0.06
C PHE A 462 10.64 -5.54 0.95
N ASP A 463 10.32 -6.82 0.73
CA ASP A 463 10.90 -7.91 1.51
C ASP A 463 12.43 -7.96 1.38
N ASN A 464 12.93 -7.76 0.16
CA ASN A 464 14.36 -7.64 -0.11
C ASN A 464 14.97 -6.38 0.55
N VAL A 465 14.32 -5.22 0.41
CA VAL A 465 14.78 -3.95 1.00
C VAL A 465 14.80 -4.03 2.52
N ALA A 466 13.77 -4.62 3.14
CA ALA A 466 13.73 -4.84 4.59
C ALA A 466 14.91 -5.72 5.07
N GLY A 467 15.31 -6.72 4.28
CA GLY A 467 16.50 -7.54 4.52
C GLY A 467 17.79 -6.72 4.47
N ILE A 468 17.94 -5.88 3.44
CA ILE A 468 19.12 -5.00 3.29
C ILE A 468 19.20 -4.01 4.45
N LEU A 469 18.08 -3.35 4.77
CA LEU A 469 17.99 -2.40 5.89
C LEU A 469 18.26 -3.06 7.24
N ALA A 470 17.79 -4.28 7.45
CA ALA A 470 18.06 -5.06 8.67
C ALA A 470 19.54 -5.29 8.87
N ILE A 471 20.24 -5.71 7.82
CA ILE A 471 21.68 -5.95 7.86
C ILE A 471 22.45 -4.65 8.10
N GLU A 472 22.10 -3.55 7.43
CA GLU A 472 22.71 -2.25 7.69
C GLU A 472 22.45 -1.78 9.13
N TRP A 473 21.25 -1.97 9.67
CA TRP A 473 20.90 -1.61 11.05
C TRP A 473 21.77 -2.36 12.06
N LEU A 474 21.92 -3.68 11.88
CA LEU A 474 22.83 -4.51 12.68
C LEU A 474 24.26 -3.98 12.60
N ALA A 475 24.75 -3.67 11.40
CA ALA A 475 26.11 -3.15 11.17
C ALA A 475 26.31 -1.77 11.81
N ALA A 476 25.34 -0.86 11.66
CA ALA A 476 25.42 0.48 12.22
C ALA A 476 25.45 0.46 13.76
N CYS A 477 24.58 -0.35 14.38
CA CYS A 477 24.60 -0.53 15.84
C CYS A 477 25.90 -1.20 16.32
N GLN A 478 26.43 -2.16 15.57
CA GLN A 478 27.73 -2.77 15.84
C GLN A 478 28.87 -1.75 15.78
N GLY A 479 28.86 -0.90 14.75
CA GLY A 479 29.82 0.19 14.61
C GLY A 479 29.77 1.21 15.75
N LEU A 480 28.55 1.55 16.21
CA LEU A 480 28.37 2.45 17.36
C LEU A 480 28.88 1.85 18.67
N ASP A 481 28.75 0.53 18.88
CA ASP A 481 29.30 -0.14 20.02
C ASP A 481 30.84 -0.02 20.07
N PHE A 482 31.52 -0.04 18.92
CA PHE A 482 32.95 0.22 18.82
C PHE A 482 33.36 1.69 19.08
N ARG A 483 32.42 2.63 19.08
CA ARG A 483 32.67 4.05 19.40
C ARG A 483 32.54 4.37 20.89
N LYS A 484 32.13 3.41 21.72
CA LYS A 484 32.06 3.61 23.18
C LYS A 484 33.42 4.07 23.72
N PRO A 485 33.47 5.00 24.71
CA PRO A 485 32.35 5.46 25.56
C PRO A 485 31.51 6.61 24.99
N LEU A 486 31.81 7.10 23.79
CA LEU A 486 31.02 8.18 23.15
C LEU A 486 29.59 7.74 22.87
N LYS A 487 28.64 8.67 23.07
CA LYS A 487 27.23 8.42 22.86
C LYS A 487 26.73 9.10 21.57
N THR A 488 25.88 8.41 20.86
CA THR A 488 25.09 9.00 19.76
C THR A 488 24.00 9.93 20.30
N SER A 489 23.18 10.54 19.44
CA SER A 489 22.05 11.35 19.86
C SER A 489 21.01 10.54 20.65
N GLU A 490 20.19 11.21 21.47
CA GLU A 490 19.11 10.54 22.22
C GLU A 490 18.14 9.81 21.30
N GLN A 491 17.78 10.43 20.16
CA GLN A 491 16.86 9.82 19.19
C GLN A 491 17.46 8.56 18.52
N LEU A 492 18.72 8.61 18.14
CA LEU A 492 19.42 7.45 17.58
C LEU A 492 19.69 6.37 18.63
N GLN A 493 19.86 6.76 19.90
CA GLN A 493 19.97 5.79 21.00
C GLN A 493 18.68 4.97 21.17
N VAL A 494 17.49 5.55 20.93
CA VAL A 494 16.21 4.81 20.92
C VAL A 494 16.24 3.71 19.86
N LEU A 495 16.70 4.04 18.64
CA LEU A 495 16.78 3.06 17.55
C LEU A 495 17.80 1.96 17.83
N MET A 496 18.93 2.32 18.47
CA MET A 496 19.94 1.35 18.89
C MET A 496 19.41 0.43 19.98
N ASN A 497 18.72 0.97 20.99
CA ASN A 497 18.17 0.20 22.10
C ASN A 497 17.09 -0.77 21.60
N LEU A 498 16.20 -0.33 20.70
CA LEU A 498 15.19 -1.20 20.09
C LEU A 498 15.82 -2.46 19.48
N LEU A 499 16.94 -2.33 18.77
CA LEU A 499 17.65 -3.50 18.24
C LEU A 499 18.28 -4.33 19.36
N ARG A 500 18.96 -3.67 20.32
CA ARG A 500 19.72 -4.34 21.39
C ARG A 500 18.84 -5.06 22.43
N GLU A 501 17.56 -4.73 22.52
CA GLU A 501 16.58 -5.51 23.27
C GLU A 501 16.38 -6.93 22.70
N HIS A 502 16.66 -7.14 21.42
CA HIS A 502 16.41 -8.39 20.71
C HIS A 502 17.68 -9.06 20.21
N VAL A 503 18.70 -8.29 19.82
CA VAL A 503 19.94 -8.80 19.21
C VAL A 503 21.15 -8.23 19.97
N PRO A 504 21.95 -9.08 20.64
CA PRO A 504 23.13 -8.64 21.37
C PRO A 504 24.26 -8.18 20.44
N PHE A 505 25.28 -7.54 21.01
CA PHE A 505 26.53 -7.24 20.32
C PHE A 505 27.14 -8.50 19.70
N TYR A 506 27.74 -8.35 18.51
CA TYR A 506 28.38 -9.45 17.77
C TYR A 506 29.86 -9.54 18.18
N ASP A 507 30.14 -10.27 19.25
CA ASP A 507 31.49 -10.43 19.84
C ASP A 507 32.34 -11.46 19.09
N LYS A 508 31.69 -12.45 18.50
CA LYS A 508 32.31 -13.55 17.75
C LYS A 508 31.32 -14.16 16.76
N ASP A 509 31.85 -14.91 15.80
CA ASP A 509 30.99 -15.59 14.80
C ASP A 509 29.98 -16.53 15.48
N ARG A 510 28.71 -16.39 15.06
CA ARG A 510 27.58 -17.20 15.47
C ARG A 510 26.63 -17.40 14.30
N TYR A 511 25.62 -18.27 14.44
CA TYR A 511 24.58 -18.42 13.44
C TYR A 511 23.82 -17.09 13.29
N PHE A 512 24.04 -16.38 12.16
CA PHE A 512 23.69 -14.97 12.02
C PHE A 512 22.30 -14.75 11.43
N ALA A 513 21.75 -15.71 10.67
CA ALA A 513 20.45 -15.56 10.02
C ALA A 513 19.29 -15.21 10.99
N PRO A 514 19.22 -15.76 12.22
CA PRO A 514 18.18 -15.35 13.18
C PRO A 514 18.26 -13.87 13.60
N ASP A 515 19.46 -13.31 13.73
CA ASP A 515 19.64 -11.89 14.06
C ASP A 515 19.13 -10.99 12.92
N ILE A 516 19.46 -11.35 11.68
CA ILE A 516 19.00 -10.65 10.48
C ILE A 516 17.48 -10.71 10.39
N GLU A 517 16.90 -11.91 10.56
CA GLU A 517 15.44 -12.07 10.49
C GLU A 517 14.73 -11.29 11.60
N THR A 518 15.27 -11.28 12.82
CA THR A 518 14.73 -10.49 13.93
C THR A 518 14.69 -8.99 13.59
N ALA A 519 15.80 -8.44 13.09
CA ALA A 519 15.87 -7.04 12.68
C ALA A 519 14.90 -6.74 11.50
N LYS A 520 14.82 -7.66 10.52
CA LYS A 520 13.89 -7.57 9.39
C LYS A 520 12.44 -7.54 9.86
N GLN A 521 12.06 -8.38 10.81
CA GLN A 521 10.70 -8.41 11.36
C GLN A 521 10.36 -7.13 12.13
N LEU A 522 11.29 -6.55 12.89
CA LEU A 522 11.08 -5.25 13.56
C LEU A 522 10.79 -4.12 12.55
N ILE A 523 11.44 -4.14 11.38
CA ILE A 523 11.16 -3.22 10.28
C ILE A 523 9.78 -3.50 9.70
N LYS A 524 9.49 -4.75 9.31
CA LYS A 524 8.19 -5.14 8.71
C LYS A 524 7.00 -4.83 9.62
N GLN A 525 7.17 -4.91 10.93
CA GLN A 525 6.18 -4.56 11.95
C GLN A 525 6.10 -3.06 12.27
N HIS A 526 6.74 -2.20 11.48
CA HIS A 526 6.80 -0.74 11.65
C HIS A 526 7.50 -0.26 12.94
N ARG A 527 8.06 -1.16 13.77
CA ARG A 527 8.66 -0.80 15.07
C ARG A 527 9.80 0.21 14.92
N LEU A 528 10.66 0.03 13.92
CA LEU A 528 11.74 0.98 13.64
C LEU A 528 11.19 2.29 13.08
N MET A 529 10.33 2.23 12.08
CA MET A 529 9.70 3.40 11.47
C MET A 529 9.04 4.29 12.55
N ASP A 530 8.19 3.71 13.40
CA ASP A 530 7.46 4.44 14.43
C ASP A 530 8.43 5.09 15.45
N SER A 531 9.57 4.44 15.73
CA SER A 531 10.60 4.96 16.64
C SER A 531 11.38 6.14 16.07
N THR A 532 11.40 6.36 14.75
CA THR A 532 12.07 7.52 14.11
C THR A 532 11.31 8.83 14.32
N GLN A 533 10.02 8.76 14.58
CA GLN A 533 9.10 9.91 14.63
C GLN A 533 9.17 10.80 13.38
N ILE A 534 9.44 10.19 12.22
CA ILE A 534 9.44 10.85 10.90
C ILE A 534 8.03 10.80 10.33
N ASN A 535 7.57 11.93 9.79
CA ASN A 535 6.33 12.02 9.01
C ASN A 535 6.58 12.96 7.82
N LEU A 536 6.70 12.39 6.62
CA LEU A 536 7.01 13.13 5.38
C LEU A 536 5.93 12.97 4.30
N LEU A 537 4.97 12.05 4.50
CA LEU A 537 3.84 11.79 3.59
C LEU A 537 2.48 12.24 4.17
N GLY A 538 2.43 12.75 5.39
CA GLY A 538 1.24 13.06 6.17
C GLY A 538 0.29 14.08 5.60
#